data_1d1a5152bab7e9f90117efca3c6f43c1
#
_entry.id   1d1a5152bab7e9f90117efca3c6f43c1
#
_cell.length_a   1.000
_cell.length_b   1.000
_cell.length_c   1.000
_cell.angle_alpha   90.00
_cell.angle_beta   90.00
_cell.angle_gamma   90.00
#
_symmetry.space_group_name_H-M   'P 1'
#
loop_
_entity.id
_entity.type
_entity.pdbx_description
1 polymer ?
#
loop_
_entity_poly.entity_id
_entity_poly.type
_entity_poly.pdbx_seq_one_letter_code
_entity_poly.pdbx_strand_id
1 'polypeptide(L)'
;AAVVSAGAEEDFDLGMSVNLDATRSILDICRRHGTQPRVIFASSCAAFGGDMPSVIEDMTARTPQTSYGTQKVVGELLVNDYSRKGFVDGRALRFPTVVVRPGKPNKAASTFASSIIREPLQGHSAICPVSPESKMFLASPRSIIENIVRAHNISSDDWGPSREVTLPGFSMSISGMADALRNVAGNSVADRINWKPDPFIQKIVDGWPPVFNTEKASALGFVKDSSMEDVINAFIEDELDGSKAEI
;
A
#
# COMPACT_ATOMS: atom_id res chain seq x y z
N ALA A 1 0.31 -7.50 11.54
CA ALA A 1 -0.34 -8.63 10.87
C ALA A 1 -1.69 -8.20 10.31
N ALA A 2 -2.07 -8.70 9.15
CA ALA A 2 -3.39 -8.48 8.56
C ALA A 2 -3.73 -9.61 7.59
N VAL A 3 -5.02 -9.95 7.52
CA VAL A 3 -5.57 -10.75 6.42
C VAL A 3 -5.81 -9.80 5.25
N VAL A 4 -5.11 -10.03 4.13
CA VAL A 4 -5.17 -9.14 2.96
C VAL A 4 -6.48 -9.30 2.18
N SER A 5 -6.73 -8.40 1.23
CA SER A 5 -8.04 -8.19 0.59
C SER A 5 -8.77 -9.47 0.17
N ALA A 6 -8.17 -10.33 -0.67
CA ALA A 6 -8.84 -11.56 -1.10
C ALA A 6 -9.07 -12.56 0.05
N GLY A 7 -8.14 -12.66 1.00
CA GLY A 7 -8.32 -13.52 2.17
C GLY A 7 -9.46 -13.06 3.08
N ALA A 8 -9.65 -11.73 3.23
CA ALA A 8 -10.76 -11.19 4.02
C ALA A 8 -12.12 -11.28 3.30
N GLU A 9 -12.13 -11.40 1.96
CA GLU A 9 -13.34 -11.70 1.19
C GLU A 9 -13.68 -13.19 1.24
N GLU A 10 -12.67 -14.09 1.20
CA GLU A 10 -12.87 -15.54 1.28
C GLU A 10 -13.32 -15.97 2.69
N ASP A 11 -12.76 -15.35 3.74
CA ASP A 11 -13.05 -15.66 5.13
C ASP A 11 -13.32 -14.34 5.90
N PHE A 12 -14.59 -13.96 5.90
CA PHE A 12 -15.06 -12.74 6.52
C PHE A 12 -14.78 -12.72 8.04
N ASP A 13 -15.02 -13.83 8.74
CA ASP A 13 -14.87 -13.91 10.20
C ASP A 13 -13.39 -13.83 10.61
N LEU A 14 -12.50 -14.48 9.85
CA LEU A 14 -11.06 -14.34 10.04
C LEU A 14 -10.61 -12.88 9.77
N GLY A 15 -11.12 -12.27 8.71
CA GLY A 15 -10.87 -10.86 8.41
C GLY A 15 -11.27 -9.94 9.57
N MET A 16 -12.49 -10.11 10.10
CA MET A 16 -13.00 -9.34 11.24
C MET A 16 -12.15 -9.56 12.50
N SER A 17 -11.86 -10.80 12.82
CA SER A 17 -11.08 -11.15 14.03
C SER A 17 -9.67 -10.56 13.99
N VAL A 18 -8.96 -10.74 12.86
CA VAL A 18 -7.54 -10.33 12.75
C VAL A 18 -7.40 -8.83 12.45
N ASN A 19 -8.19 -8.28 11.53
CA ASN A 19 -8.00 -6.89 11.10
C ASN A 19 -8.70 -5.89 12.02
N LEU A 20 -9.86 -6.24 12.59
CA LEU A 20 -10.65 -5.32 13.40
C LEU A 20 -10.58 -5.63 14.90
N ASP A 21 -10.94 -6.83 15.32
CA ASP A 21 -11.02 -7.16 16.76
C ASP A 21 -9.65 -7.13 17.43
N ALA A 22 -8.60 -7.62 16.75
CA ALA A 22 -7.23 -7.52 17.26
C ALA A 22 -6.78 -6.06 17.36
N THR A 23 -7.10 -5.23 16.37
CA THR A 23 -6.79 -3.78 16.40
C THR A 23 -7.48 -3.11 17.58
N ARG A 24 -8.78 -3.37 17.79
CA ARG A 24 -9.54 -2.86 18.94
C ARG A 24 -8.94 -3.35 20.26
N SER A 25 -8.57 -4.62 20.34
CA SER A 25 -7.97 -5.21 21.55
C SER A 25 -6.64 -4.55 21.91
N ILE A 26 -5.78 -4.27 20.92
CA ILE A 26 -4.51 -3.55 21.12
C ILE A 26 -4.78 -2.13 21.65
N LEU A 27 -5.71 -1.40 21.04
CA LEU A 27 -6.08 -0.06 21.49
C LEU A 27 -6.65 -0.08 22.93
N ASP A 28 -7.45 -1.06 23.27
CA ASP A 28 -7.98 -1.23 24.64
C ASP A 28 -6.89 -1.58 25.67
N ILE A 29 -5.89 -2.37 25.28
CA ILE A 29 -4.71 -2.63 26.13
C ILE A 29 -3.94 -1.32 26.35
N CYS A 30 -3.67 -0.56 25.31
CA CYS A 30 -3.00 0.75 25.39
C CYS A 30 -3.78 1.71 26.32
N ARG A 31 -5.10 1.79 26.16
CA ARG A 31 -5.97 2.61 27.01
C ARG A 31 -5.88 2.21 28.48
N ARG A 32 -5.95 0.91 28.80
CA ARG A 32 -5.85 0.40 30.17
C ARG A 32 -4.47 0.60 30.80
N HIS A 33 -3.42 0.59 29.97
CA HIS A 33 -2.05 0.84 30.44
C HIS A 33 -1.83 2.30 30.87
N GLY A 34 -2.56 3.25 30.28
CA GLY A 34 -2.63 4.64 30.75
C GLY A 34 -1.41 5.50 30.43
N THR A 35 -0.47 5.05 29.60
CA THR A 35 0.75 5.81 29.25
C THR A 35 0.64 6.63 27.97
N GLN A 36 -0.53 6.66 27.35
CA GLN A 36 -0.80 7.33 26.07
C GLN A 36 0.27 6.97 25.00
N PRO A 37 0.49 5.67 24.71
CA PRO A 37 1.54 5.27 23.80
C PRO A 37 1.25 5.75 22.39
N ARG A 38 2.33 5.95 21.61
CA ARG A 38 2.22 6.20 20.19
C ARG A 38 1.87 4.93 19.45
N VAL A 39 0.78 4.95 18.67
CA VAL A 39 0.28 3.82 17.91
C VAL A 39 0.26 4.18 16.43
N ILE A 40 1.04 3.49 15.61
CA ILE A 40 1.02 3.65 14.16
C ILE A 40 0.22 2.50 13.56
N PHE A 41 -0.90 2.83 12.92
CA PHE A 41 -1.79 1.87 12.28
C PHE A 41 -1.55 1.85 10.77
N ALA A 42 -1.14 0.71 10.24
CA ALA A 42 -1.02 0.48 8.82
C ALA A 42 -2.41 0.33 8.19
N SER A 43 -2.94 1.44 7.64
CA SER A 43 -4.14 1.46 6.82
C SER A 43 -3.78 1.27 5.33
N SER A 44 -4.73 1.50 4.43
CA SER A 44 -4.57 1.20 3.01
C SER A 44 -5.38 2.15 2.16
N CYS A 45 -4.94 2.42 0.93
CA CYS A 45 -5.74 3.07 -0.10
C CYS A 45 -6.99 2.23 -0.50
N ALA A 46 -7.10 0.97 -0.09
CA ALA A 46 -8.33 0.17 -0.16
C ALA A 46 -9.51 0.76 0.65
N ALA A 47 -9.28 1.81 1.44
CA ALA A 47 -10.31 2.64 2.06
C ALA A 47 -11.20 3.36 1.04
N PHE A 48 -10.74 3.50 -0.20
CA PHE A 48 -11.43 4.18 -1.30
C PHE A 48 -11.86 3.18 -2.37
N GLY A 49 -13.05 3.40 -2.94
CA GLY A 49 -13.60 2.57 -4.02
C GLY A 49 -15.04 2.96 -4.35
N GLY A 50 -15.61 2.34 -5.37
CA GLY A 50 -16.95 2.68 -5.89
C GLY A 50 -16.90 3.91 -6.78
N ASP A 51 -17.92 4.77 -6.69
CA ASP A 51 -18.00 6.01 -7.44
C ASP A 51 -17.07 7.07 -6.81
N MET A 52 -15.87 7.21 -7.35
CA MET A 52 -14.82 8.07 -6.84
C MET A 52 -14.52 9.23 -7.79
N PRO A 53 -14.09 10.40 -7.25
CA PRO A 53 -13.56 11.47 -8.08
C PRO A 53 -12.28 11.00 -8.80
N SER A 54 -11.93 11.68 -9.90
CA SER A 54 -10.72 11.37 -10.67
C SER A 54 -9.41 11.53 -9.89
N VAL A 55 -9.44 12.34 -8.82
CA VAL A 55 -8.33 12.54 -7.88
C VAL A 55 -8.86 12.37 -6.46
N ILE A 56 -8.24 11.51 -5.69
CA ILE A 56 -8.55 11.35 -4.26
C ILE A 56 -7.80 12.43 -3.48
N GLU A 57 -8.55 13.23 -2.75
CA GLU A 57 -8.05 14.26 -1.86
C GLU A 57 -8.02 13.77 -0.41
N ASP A 58 -7.30 14.49 0.48
CA ASP A 58 -7.23 14.16 1.91
C ASP A 58 -8.62 14.06 2.58
N MET A 59 -9.57 14.86 2.12
CA MET A 59 -10.95 14.90 2.63
C MET A 59 -11.96 14.07 1.83
N THR A 60 -11.53 13.33 0.81
CA THR A 60 -12.43 12.43 0.05
C THR A 60 -13.05 11.40 0.99
N ALA A 61 -14.37 11.20 0.86
CA ALA A 61 -15.10 10.23 1.65
C ALA A 61 -14.56 8.80 1.41
N ARG A 62 -14.40 8.06 2.48
CA ARG A 62 -13.96 6.66 2.43
C ARG A 62 -15.16 5.75 2.19
N THR A 63 -15.22 5.15 1.04
CA THR A 63 -16.31 4.25 0.59
C THR A 63 -15.71 2.91 0.12
N PRO A 64 -15.14 2.12 1.06
CA PRO A 64 -14.50 0.86 0.72
C PRO A 64 -15.49 -0.10 0.07
N GLN A 65 -15.02 -0.86 -0.94
CA GLN A 65 -15.82 -1.85 -1.66
C GLN A 65 -15.37 -3.29 -1.34
N THR A 66 -14.58 -3.45 -0.28
CA THR A 66 -14.10 -4.76 0.20
C THR A 66 -14.17 -4.85 1.71
N SER A 67 -14.29 -6.08 2.25
CA SER A 67 -14.24 -6.36 3.69
C SER A 67 -12.94 -5.85 4.31
N TYR A 68 -11.81 -6.07 3.64
CA TYR A 68 -10.51 -5.55 4.05
C TYR A 68 -10.50 -4.01 4.15
N GLY A 69 -10.97 -3.32 3.12
CA GLY A 69 -11.05 -1.86 3.10
C GLY A 69 -11.95 -1.34 4.21
N THR A 70 -13.11 -1.97 4.43
CA THR A 70 -14.03 -1.64 5.53
C THR A 70 -13.35 -1.80 6.88
N GLN A 71 -12.68 -2.91 7.13
CA GLN A 71 -11.95 -3.17 8.38
C GLN A 71 -10.85 -2.13 8.63
N LYS A 72 -10.14 -1.70 7.56
CA LYS A 72 -9.13 -0.63 7.66
C LYS A 72 -9.77 0.72 8.00
N VAL A 73 -10.88 1.10 7.38
CA VAL A 73 -11.61 2.34 7.68
C VAL A 73 -12.12 2.34 9.12
N VAL A 74 -12.71 1.25 9.59
CA VAL A 74 -13.15 1.14 10.99
C VAL A 74 -11.95 1.26 11.95
N GLY A 75 -10.81 0.63 11.61
CA GLY A 75 -9.57 0.78 12.37
C GLY A 75 -9.07 2.22 12.44
N GLU A 76 -9.12 2.99 11.33
CA GLU A 76 -8.80 4.43 11.32
C GLU A 76 -9.71 5.22 12.28
N LEU A 77 -11.02 4.96 12.23
CA LEU A 77 -11.98 5.63 13.10
C LEU A 77 -11.72 5.32 14.58
N LEU A 78 -11.39 4.07 14.92
CA LEU A 78 -11.01 3.69 16.28
C LEU A 78 -9.72 4.41 16.70
N VAL A 79 -8.68 4.41 15.89
CA VAL A 79 -7.41 5.11 16.16
C VAL A 79 -7.68 6.60 16.41
N ASN A 80 -8.52 7.22 15.59
CA ASN A 80 -8.88 8.62 15.73
C ASN A 80 -9.63 8.90 17.04
N ASP A 81 -10.64 8.08 17.38
CA ASP A 81 -11.44 8.28 18.61
C ASP A 81 -10.62 8.02 19.88
N TYR A 82 -9.79 6.96 19.90
CA TYR A 82 -8.90 6.69 21.03
C TYR A 82 -7.88 7.81 21.23
N SER A 83 -7.42 8.45 20.13
CA SER A 83 -6.52 9.60 20.20
C SER A 83 -7.24 10.84 20.73
N ARG A 84 -8.43 11.14 20.20
CA ARG A 84 -9.27 12.25 20.66
C ARG A 84 -9.60 12.14 22.15
N LYS A 85 -9.74 10.93 22.66
CA LYS A 85 -9.98 10.63 24.08
C LYS A 85 -8.71 10.68 24.93
N GLY A 86 -7.54 10.89 24.33
CA GLY A 86 -6.25 10.93 25.04
C GLY A 86 -5.75 9.56 25.50
N PHE A 87 -6.28 8.46 24.97
CA PHE A 87 -5.84 7.11 25.34
C PHE A 87 -4.56 6.68 24.65
N VAL A 88 -4.35 7.16 23.40
CA VAL A 88 -3.17 6.91 22.57
C VAL A 88 -2.78 8.18 21.80
N ASP A 89 -1.52 8.26 21.34
CA ASP A 89 -1.11 9.14 20.24
C ASP A 89 -1.16 8.30 18.94
N GLY A 90 -2.36 8.16 18.38
CA GLY A 90 -2.60 7.31 17.23
C GLY A 90 -2.33 8.00 15.91
N ARG A 91 -1.86 7.24 14.91
CA ARG A 91 -1.54 7.69 13.55
C ARG A 91 -1.88 6.59 12.57
N ALA A 92 -2.84 6.84 11.69
CA ALA A 92 -3.26 5.89 10.66
C ALA A 92 -2.64 6.30 9.32
N LEU A 93 -1.84 5.42 8.74
CA LEU A 93 -1.15 5.65 7.47
C LEU A 93 -1.80 4.79 6.39
N ARG A 94 -2.42 5.42 5.38
CA ARG A 94 -2.95 4.73 4.20
C ARG A 94 -1.81 4.48 3.23
N PHE A 95 -1.43 3.22 3.09
CA PHE A 95 -0.36 2.83 2.17
C PHE A 95 -0.88 2.78 0.74
N PRO A 96 -0.11 3.34 -0.24
CA PRO A 96 -0.22 2.99 -1.65
C PRO A 96 -0.04 1.48 -1.87
N THR A 97 -0.21 1.02 -3.10
CA THR A 97 0.21 -0.35 -3.46
C THR A 97 1.74 -0.45 -3.33
N VAL A 98 2.20 -1.24 -2.38
CA VAL A 98 3.64 -1.39 -2.13
C VAL A 98 4.26 -2.33 -3.15
N VAL A 99 5.27 -1.84 -3.89
CA VAL A 99 6.05 -2.55 -4.91
C VAL A 99 7.53 -2.14 -4.81
N VAL A 100 8.53 -2.97 -5.02
CA VAL A 100 8.45 -4.40 -5.27
C VAL A 100 8.55 -5.13 -3.93
N ARG A 101 7.55 -5.92 -3.58
CA ARG A 101 7.59 -6.67 -2.32
C ARG A 101 8.41 -7.94 -2.49
N PRO A 102 9.31 -8.25 -1.52
CA PRO A 102 10.03 -9.51 -1.51
C PRO A 102 9.12 -10.71 -1.20
N GLY A 103 9.69 -11.91 -1.32
CA GLY A 103 9.02 -13.15 -0.98
C GLY A 103 8.10 -13.70 -2.08
N LYS A 104 7.33 -14.74 -1.74
CA LYS A 104 6.45 -15.42 -2.71
C LYS A 104 5.18 -14.62 -2.97
N PRO A 105 4.56 -14.78 -4.16
CA PRO A 105 3.21 -14.25 -4.44
C PRO A 105 2.21 -14.68 -3.38
N ASN A 106 1.31 -13.78 -3.02
CA ASN A 106 0.22 -14.05 -2.07
C ASN A 106 -1.15 -13.88 -2.77
N LYS A 107 -2.25 -14.09 -2.03
CA LYS A 107 -3.62 -13.99 -2.56
C LYS A 107 -4.12 -12.55 -2.81
N ALA A 108 -3.32 -11.49 -2.56
CA ALA A 108 -3.76 -10.13 -2.85
C ALA A 108 -3.88 -9.91 -4.36
N ALA A 109 -4.97 -9.29 -4.82
CA ALA A 109 -5.16 -8.96 -6.24
C ALA A 109 -4.02 -8.08 -6.79
N SER A 110 -3.37 -7.26 -5.96
CA SER A 110 -2.21 -6.44 -6.32
C SER A 110 -0.88 -7.20 -6.38
N THR A 111 -0.85 -8.50 -6.10
CA THR A 111 0.39 -9.29 -6.07
C THR A 111 1.14 -9.24 -7.40
N PHE A 112 0.39 -9.24 -8.52
CA PHE A 112 0.99 -9.20 -9.85
C PHE A 112 1.90 -7.98 -10.05
N ALA A 113 1.59 -6.83 -9.46
CA ALA A 113 2.37 -5.60 -9.62
C ALA A 113 3.82 -5.75 -9.10
N SER A 114 4.04 -6.54 -8.03
CA SER A 114 5.39 -6.93 -7.62
C SER A 114 5.94 -8.06 -8.46
N SER A 115 5.09 -9.04 -8.84
CA SER A 115 5.53 -10.24 -9.56
C SER A 115 6.08 -9.93 -10.96
N ILE A 116 5.49 -8.97 -11.69
CA ILE A 116 5.98 -8.59 -13.04
C ILE A 116 7.37 -7.91 -13.03
N ILE A 117 7.88 -7.53 -11.87
CA ILE A 117 9.23 -7.00 -11.70
C ILE A 117 10.13 -8.05 -11.04
N ARG A 118 9.69 -8.62 -9.93
CA ARG A 118 10.47 -9.51 -9.09
C ARG A 118 10.86 -10.80 -9.80
N GLU A 119 9.89 -11.52 -10.38
CA GLU A 119 10.15 -12.79 -11.04
C GLU A 119 11.08 -12.65 -12.26
N PRO A 120 10.86 -11.68 -13.19
CA PRO A 120 11.80 -11.42 -14.28
C PRO A 120 13.23 -11.14 -13.82
N LEU A 121 13.42 -10.35 -12.76
CA LEU A 121 14.75 -10.06 -12.19
C LEU A 121 15.41 -11.30 -11.60
N GLN A 122 14.63 -12.29 -11.18
CA GLN A 122 15.11 -13.59 -10.67
C GLN A 122 15.21 -14.67 -11.75
N GLY A 123 15.06 -14.32 -13.03
CA GLY A 123 15.16 -15.26 -14.14
C GLY A 123 13.87 -16.02 -14.48
N HIS A 124 12.75 -15.71 -13.85
CA HIS A 124 11.47 -16.39 -14.04
C HIS A 124 10.49 -15.59 -14.90
N SER A 125 9.53 -16.28 -15.53
CA SER A 125 8.40 -15.60 -16.19
C SER A 125 7.36 -15.14 -15.18
N ALA A 126 6.72 -14.00 -15.46
CA ALA A 126 5.60 -13.48 -14.68
C ALA A 126 4.36 -13.27 -15.56
N ILE A 127 3.17 -13.57 -15.01
CA ILE A 127 1.91 -13.28 -15.69
C ILE A 127 1.43 -11.89 -15.24
N CYS A 128 1.13 -11.02 -16.21
CA CYS A 128 0.42 -9.77 -15.99
C CYS A 128 -1.07 -9.97 -16.34
N PRO A 129 -1.98 -9.96 -15.34
CA PRO A 129 -3.39 -10.29 -15.57
C PRO A 129 -4.25 -9.09 -15.94
N VAL A 130 -3.66 -7.91 -16.15
CA VAL A 130 -4.40 -6.67 -16.45
C VAL A 130 -3.86 -6.00 -17.71
N SER A 131 -4.66 -5.05 -18.24
CA SER A 131 -4.28 -4.23 -19.40
C SER A 131 -3.00 -3.42 -19.13
N PRO A 132 -2.14 -3.25 -20.15
CA PRO A 132 -0.99 -2.36 -20.10
C PRO A 132 -1.33 -0.92 -19.68
N GLU A 133 -2.52 -0.43 -20.02
CA GLU A 133 -3.01 0.92 -19.75
C GLU A 133 -3.56 1.09 -18.33
N SER A 134 -3.82 -0.01 -17.61
CA SER A 134 -4.27 0.04 -16.21
C SER A 134 -3.27 0.83 -15.37
N LYS A 135 -3.78 1.71 -14.51
CA LYS A 135 -2.94 2.56 -13.65
C LYS A 135 -3.05 2.16 -12.20
N MET A 136 -1.96 2.31 -11.48
CA MET A 136 -1.90 2.05 -10.04
C MET A 136 -1.17 3.18 -9.32
N PHE A 137 -1.55 3.42 -8.06
CA PHE A 137 -0.85 4.31 -7.14
C PHE A 137 0.14 3.48 -6.32
N LEU A 138 1.43 3.80 -6.42
CA LEU A 138 2.55 2.94 -6.03
C LEU A 138 3.48 3.63 -5.03
N ALA A 139 4.15 2.83 -4.19
CA ALA A 139 5.28 3.25 -3.36
C ALA A 139 6.21 2.06 -3.09
N SER A 140 7.51 2.32 -2.86
CA SER A 140 8.48 1.28 -2.49
C SER A 140 8.39 0.88 -1.01
N PRO A 141 8.88 -0.32 -0.63
CA PRO A 141 9.08 -0.66 0.78
C PRO A 141 9.98 0.33 1.51
N ARG A 142 11.04 0.86 0.85
CA ARG A 142 11.95 1.85 1.46
C ARG A 142 11.20 3.13 1.85
N SER A 143 10.45 3.73 0.92
CA SER A 143 9.68 4.95 1.22
C SER A 143 8.61 4.72 2.28
N ILE A 144 7.96 3.55 2.29
CA ILE A 144 6.99 3.20 3.34
C ILE A 144 7.67 3.10 4.71
N ILE A 145 8.82 2.43 4.82
CA ILE A 145 9.55 2.30 6.09
C ILE A 145 10.03 3.67 6.58
N GLU A 146 10.61 4.49 5.71
CA GLU A 146 11.02 5.85 6.03
C GLU A 146 9.84 6.69 6.55
N ASN A 147 8.70 6.59 5.89
CA ASN A 147 7.49 7.28 6.29
C ASN A 147 6.91 6.77 7.62
N ILE A 148 7.02 5.48 7.94
CA ILE A 148 6.65 4.94 9.26
C ILE A 148 7.53 5.54 10.35
N VAL A 149 8.86 5.57 10.14
CA VAL A 149 9.81 6.16 11.08
C VAL A 149 9.54 7.66 11.24
N ARG A 150 9.31 8.36 10.13
CA ARG A 150 8.92 9.77 10.16
C ARG A 150 7.61 9.99 10.92
N ALA A 151 6.59 9.18 10.63
CA ALA A 151 5.32 9.23 11.36
C ALA A 151 5.51 9.05 12.87
N HIS A 152 6.47 8.24 13.30
CA HIS A 152 6.80 8.12 14.71
C HIS A 152 7.41 9.40 15.27
N ASN A 153 8.23 10.13 14.53
CA ASN A 153 9.03 11.23 15.02
C ASN A 153 8.28 12.59 15.02
N ILE A 154 7.24 12.77 14.21
CA ILE A 154 6.43 14.00 14.19
C ILE A 154 5.77 14.20 15.56
N SER A 155 5.71 15.42 16.08
CA SER A 155 4.98 15.70 17.33
C SER A 155 3.48 15.51 17.16
N SER A 156 2.74 15.29 18.25
CA SER A 156 1.28 15.16 18.18
C SER A 156 0.62 16.48 17.77
N ASP A 157 1.21 17.60 18.15
CA ASP A 157 0.72 18.94 17.82
C ASP A 157 0.88 19.26 16.33
N ASP A 158 2.05 18.91 15.74
CA ASP A 158 2.30 19.08 14.31
C ASP A 158 1.43 18.16 13.46
N TRP A 159 1.09 16.97 13.98
CA TRP A 159 0.20 16.03 13.28
C TRP A 159 -1.21 16.58 13.12
N GLY A 160 -1.70 17.28 14.09
CA GLY A 160 -3.04 17.87 14.12
C GLY A 160 -4.15 16.88 14.53
N PRO A 161 -5.41 17.34 14.51
CA PRO A 161 -6.54 16.57 15.06
C PRO A 161 -6.98 15.38 14.21
N SER A 162 -6.84 15.44 12.89
CA SER A 162 -7.12 14.33 11.98
C SER A 162 -5.96 13.34 12.03
N ARG A 163 -6.20 12.13 12.48
CA ARG A 163 -5.14 11.15 12.77
C ARG A 163 -4.79 10.26 11.58
N GLU A 164 -5.49 10.35 10.47
CA GLU A 164 -5.23 9.63 9.24
C GLU A 164 -4.47 10.47 8.21
N VAL A 165 -3.59 9.82 7.45
CA VAL A 165 -2.83 10.39 6.35
C VAL A 165 -2.67 9.36 5.24
N THR A 166 -2.91 9.75 3.99
CA THR A 166 -2.53 8.95 2.83
C THR A 166 -1.06 9.21 2.54
N LEU A 167 -0.23 8.16 2.57
CA LEU A 167 1.20 8.31 2.29
C LEU A 167 1.43 8.71 0.83
N PRO A 168 2.46 9.51 0.54
CA PRO A 168 2.80 9.89 -0.82
C PRO A 168 3.19 8.66 -1.64
N GLY A 169 2.90 8.72 -2.92
CA GLY A 169 3.24 7.73 -3.92
C GLY A 169 3.24 8.36 -5.30
N PHE A 170 3.29 7.55 -6.33
CA PHE A 170 3.19 8.01 -7.71
C PHE A 170 2.25 7.10 -8.51
N SER A 171 1.57 7.69 -9.49
CA SER A 171 0.66 6.99 -10.40
C SER A 171 1.40 6.56 -11.64
N MET A 172 1.27 5.29 -12.04
CA MET A 172 1.92 4.76 -13.23
C MET A 172 1.04 3.71 -13.90
N SER A 173 1.14 3.60 -15.25
CA SER A 173 0.56 2.50 -15.99
C SER A 173 1.38 1.21 -15.81
N ILE A 174 0.73 0.07 -16.00
CA ILE A 174 1.44 -1.22 -15.92
C ILE A 174 2.46 -1.36 -17.05
N SER A 175 2.18 -0.82 -18.26
CA SER A 175 3.20 -0.71 -19.31
C SER A 175 4.40 0.13 -18.89
N GLY A 176 4.17 1.26 -18.19
CA GLY A 176 5.25 2.07 -17.65
C GLY A 176 6.14 1.33 -16.65
N MET A 177 5.55 0.45 -15.82
CA MET A 177 6.34 -0.43 -14.93
C MET A 177 7.21 -1.42 -15.73
N ALA A 178 6.68 -2.00 -16.80
CA ALA A 178 7.43 -2.90 -17.69
C ALA A 178 8.55 -2.16 -18.44
N ASP A 179 8.30 -0.92 -18.86
CA ASP A 179 9.31 -0.08 -19.51
C ASP A 179 10.43 0.32 -18.55
N ALA A 180 10.10 0.66 -17.30
CA ALA A 180 11.09 0.90 -16.26
C ALA A 180 11.95 -0.35 -15.98
N LEU A 181 11.34 -1.54 -15.93
CA LEU A 181 12.09 -2.79 -15.84
C LEU A 181 13.04 -2.98 -17.03
N ARG A 182 12.58 -2.67 -18.25
CA ARG A 182 13.40 -2.73 -19.47
C ARG A 182 14.58 -1.76 -19.40
N ASN A 183 14.34 -0.56 -18.91
CA ASN A 183 15.39 0.46 -18.76
C ASN A 183 16.47 0.01 -17.75
N VAL A 184 16.08 -0.63 -16.66
CA VAL A 184 17.01 -1.05 -15.60
C VAL A 184 17.71 -2.37 -15.91
N ALA A 185 16.99 -3.36 -16.44
CA ALA A 185 17.47 -4.75 -16.54
C ALA A 185 17.57 -5.28 -17.98
N GLY A 186 17.17 -4.50 -18.98
CA GLY A 186 17.26 -4.86 -20.40
C GLY A 186 16.04 -5.61 -20.93
N ASN A 187 16.01 -5.78 -22.26
CA ASN A 187 14.88 -6.38 -22.98
C ASN A 187 14.63 -7.84 -22.58
N SER A 188 15.68 -8.64 -22.48
CA SER A 188 15.59 -10.08 -22.17
C SER A 188 14.95 -10.35 -20.80
N VAL A 189 15.08 -9.44 -19.85
CA VAL A 189 14.40 -9.51 -18.55
C VAL A 189 12.94 -9.07 -18.69
N ALA A 190 12.69 -7.90 -19.30
CA ALA A 190 11.32 -7.37 -19.44
C ALA A 190 10.42 -8.28 -20.32
N ASP A 191 10.97 -8.96 -21.31
CA ASP A 191 10.25 -9.88 -22.20
C ASP A 191 9.78 -11.17 -21.51
N ARG A 192 10.17 -11.38 -20.24
CA ARG A 192 9.62 -12.45 -19.38
C ARG A 192 8.23 -12.13 -18.82
N ILE A 193 7.72 -10.90 -19.02
CA ILE A 193 6.36 -10.52 -18.66
C ILE A 193 5.38 -11.07 -19.69
N ASN A 194 4.54 -12.00 -19.28
CA ASN A 194 3.50 -12.59 -20.12
C ASN A 194 2.18 -11.86 -19.90
N TRP A 195 1.74 -11.09 -20.86
CA TRP A 195 0.46 -10.39 -20.83
C TRP A 195 -0.68 -11.38 -21.07
N LYS A 196 -1.42 -11.70 -19.99
CA LYS A 196 -2.54 -12.63 -20.03
C LYS A 196 -3.69 -12.05 -19.21
N PRO A 197 -4.51 -11.17 -19.80
CA PRO A 197 -5.62 -10.52 -19.09
C PRO A 197 -6.58 -11.50 -18.46
N ASP A 198 -6.93 -11.25 -17.20
CA ASP A 198 -7.95 -11.95 -16.44
C ASP A 198 -9.08 -10.94 -16.16
N PRO A 199 -10.29 -11.13 -16.71
CA PRO A 199 -11.39 -10.17 -16.53
C PRO A 199 -11.80 -9.96 -15.07
N PHE A 200 -11.63 -10.96 -14.22
CA PHE A 200 -11.94 -10.84 -12.79
C PHE A 200 -10.92 -9.91 -12.09
N ILE A 201 -9.64 -10.13 -12.31
CA ILE A 201 -8.58 -9.27 -11.74
C ILE A 201 -8.64 -7.86 -12.35
N GLN A 202 -8.88 -7.75 -13.67
CA GLN A 202 -9.04 -6.46 -14.35
C GLN A 202 -10.14 -5.63 -13.68
N LYS A 203 -11.32 -6.22 -13.46
CA LYS A 203 -12.46 -5.54 -12.81
C LYS A 203 -12.11 -5.04 -11.41
N ILE A 204 -11.34 -5.80 -10.65
CA ILE A 204 -10.88 -5.39 -9.32
C ILE A 204 -9.95 -4.16 -9.42
N VAL A 205 -8.98 -4.20 -10.34
CA VAL A 205 -8.00 -3.13 -10.52
C VAL A 205 -8.65 -1.85 -11.05
N ASP A 206 -9.61 -1.98 -11.97
CA ASP A 206 -10.39 -0.84 -12.50
C ASP A 206 -11.19 -0.11 -11.41
N GLY A 207 -11.51 -0.79 -10.32
CA GLY A 207 -12.17 -0.19 -9.15
C GLY A 207 -11.22 0.57 -8.20
N TRP A 208 -9.91 0.57 -8.44
CA TRP A 208 -8.95 1.27 -7.59
C TRP A 208 -8.67 2.68 -8.13
N PRO A 209 -8.80 3.72 -7.30
CA PRO A 209 -8.43 5.06 -7.73
C PRO A 209 -6.92 5.14 -7.96
N PRO A 210 -6.49 5.57 -9.15
CA PRO A 210 -5.06 5.58 -9.47
C PRO A 210 -4.35 6.89 -9.11
N VAL A 211 -5.10 7.96 -8.76
CA VAL A 211 -4.53 9.29 -8.56
C VAL A 211 -4.93 9.84 -7.19
N PHE A 212 -3.91 10.25 -6.43
CA PHE A 212 -4.07 10.83 -5.09
C PHE A 212 -3.33 12.16 -5.00
N ASN A 213 -3.98 13.16 -4.44
CA ASN A 213 -3.35 14.36 -3.91
C ASN A 213 -3.07 14.12 -2.42
N THR A 214 -1.82 14.26 -2.00
CA THR A 214 -1.34 13.96 -0.65
C THR A 214 -0.71 15.19 0.00
N GLU A 215 -1.44 16.32 -0.03
CA GLU A 215 -0.95 17.60 0.48
C GLU A 215 -0.62 17.57 1.97
N LYS A 216 -1.49 16.96 2.79
CA LYS A 216 -1.24 16.78 4.22
C LYS A 216 0.05 15.99 4.47
N ALA A 217 0.26 14.91 3.75
CA ALA A 217 1.49 14.12 3.88
C ALA A 217 2.71 14.94 3.48
N SER A 218 2.64 15.71 2.39
CA SER A 218 3.71 16.58 1.93
C SER A 218 4.03 17.67 2.97
N ALA A 219 3.01 18.30 3.56
CA ALA A 219 3.17 19.31 4.62
C ALA A 219 3.82 18.73 5.88
N LEU A 220 3.55 17.45 6.22
CA LEU A 220 4.21 16.74 7.30
C LEU A 220 5.60 16.21 6.92
N GLY A 221 6.02 16.46 5.67
CA GLY A 221 7.35 16.12 5.13
C GLY A 221 7.53 14.63 4.85
N PHE A 222 6.46 13.87 4.62
CA PHE A 222 6.55 12.51 4.11
C PHE A 222 7.17 12.50 2.71
N VAL A 223 7.88 11.44 2.38
CA VAL A 223 8.63 11.29 1.13
C VAL A 223 7.96 10.29 0.19
N LYS A 224 8.25 10.42 -1.10
CA LYS A 224 7.87 9.46 -2.13
C LYS A 224 9.08 9.06 -2.95
N ASP A 225 8.99 7.94 -3.64
CA ASP A 225 9.99 7.53 -4.61
C ASP A 225 10.04 8.51 -5.80
N SER A 226 11.21 8.72 -6.39
CA SER A 226 11.42 9.65 -7.49
C SER A 226 10.97 9.05 -8.83
N SER A 227 11.17 7.72 -9.01
CA SER A 227 10.85 6.99 -10.23
C SER A 227 10.60 5.50 -9.95
N MET A 228 10.05 4.79 -10.93
CA MET A 228 9.93 3.32 -10.86
C MET A 228 11.28 2.65 -11.02
N GLU A 229 12.20 3.24 -11.77
CA GLU A 229 13.59 2.78 -11.88
C GLU A 229 14.29 2.77 -10.51
N ASP A 230 14.08 3.81 -9.68
CA ASP A 230 14.62 3.85 -8.32
C ASP A 230 14.02 2.76 -7.44
N VAL A 231 12.72 2.50 -7.57
CA VAL A 231 12.04 1.40 -6.86
C VAL A 231 12.60 0.04 -7.26
N ILE A 232 12.88 -0.18 -8.55
CA ILE A 232 13.48 -1.43 -9.05
C ILE A 232 14.92 -1.57 -8.56
N ASN A 233 15.72 -0.50 -8.63
CA ASN A 233 17.09 -0.51 -8.14
C ASN A 233 17.15 -0.77 -6.63
N ALA A 234 16.25 -0.16 -5.86
CA ALA A 234 16.11 -0.43 -4.43
C ALA A 234 15.83 -1.91 -4.15
N PHE A 235 14.93 -2.54 -4.91
CA PHE A 235 14.67 -3.98 -4.78
C PHE A 235 15.91 -4.84 -5.12
N ILE A 236 16.65 -4.48 -6.17
CA ILE A 236 17.88 -5.19 -6.55
C ILE A 236 18.94 -5.10 -5.44
N GLU A 237 19.11 -3.91 -4.86
CA GLU A 237 20.08 -3.68 -3.78
C GLU A 237 19.69 -4.41 -2.49
N ASP A 238 18.41 -4.36 -2.10
CA ASP A 238 17.95 -4.86 -0.81
C ASP A 238 17.71 -6.38 -0.80
N GLU A 239 17.28 -6.95 -1.94
CA GLU A 239 16.76 -8.32 -1.98
C GLU A 239 17.54 -9.27 -2.91
N LEU A 240 18.39 -8.73 -3.78
CA LEU A 240 19.19 -9.53 -4.73
C LEU A 240 20.69 -9.30 -4.58
N ASP A 241 21.16 -8.79 -3.42
CA ASP A 241 22.57 -8.50 -3.13
C ASP A 241 23.27 -7.68 -4.25
N GLY A 242 22.53 -6.78 -4.90
CA GLY A 242 23.00 -5.99 -6.03
C GLY A 242 23.13 -6.79 -7.35
N SER A 243 22.84 -8.10 -7.35
CA SER A 243 22.89 -8.91 -8.57
C SER A 243 21.60 -8.82 -9.36
N LYS A 244 21.71 -8.53 -10.67
CA LYS A 244 20.65 -8.78 -11.65
C LYS A 244 20.79 -10.24 -12.08
N ALA A 245 19.67 -10.90 -12.41
CA ALA A 245 19.79 -12.22 -13.02
C ALA A 245 20.76 -12.14 -14.19
N GLU A 246 21.83 -12.95 -14.15
CA GLU A 246 22.72 -13.09 -15.30
C GLU A 246 21.85 -13.61 -16.47
N ILE A 247 21.89 -12.86 -17.54
CA ILE A 247 21.07 -13.03 -18.76
C ILE A 247 21.70 -14.06 -19.66
#